data_5982d1b232f332298f99cb1819ae2204
#
_entry.id   5982d1b232f332298f99cb1819ae2204
#
_cell.length_a   1.000
_cell.length_b   1.000
_cell.length_c   1.000
_cell.angle_alpha   90.00
_cell.angle_beta   90.00
_cell.angle_gamma   90.00
#
_symmetry.space_group_name_H-M   'P 1'
#
loop_
_entity.id
_entity.type
_entity.pdbx_description
1 polymer ?
#
loop_
_entity_poly.entity_id
_entity_poly.type
_entity_poly.pdbx_seq_one_letter_code
_entity_poly.pdbx_strand_id
1 'polypeptide(L)'
;MTTRVSAPIAIVDEHPEWSSRLIAELQSRRLPFEKIDHSNHAYDPRDRRPRYSVVVNRSSPSSHRRGHGSVLFYAEPLLNHYEALGIPVINPVAAYRFEKSKALQADLFERLGVPYPRTVVFNHPDQALKAVDGFRFPVVVKPNVGGSGAGIVRFDTRGELEAALPALALGPDGTALLQEFLEAEGDAIVRIEVLDGRYLYAIRIVRGAASFNLCPADVCQVPAPTPVAGACPVDAPATLEVTRFEPPAEAVAQAIALTRAASIDVGGVEYLVSRADGQRYFYDVNATSNFVADAPAVLGFDPFKPFVDFIARVATNGKR
;
A
#
# COMPACT_ATOMS: atom_id res chain seq x y z
N MET A 1 -3.26 -16.36 31.50
CA MET A 1 -3.31 -17.65 30.76
C MET A 1 -2.69 -17.40 29.39
N THR A 2 -1.50 -17.91 29.14
CA THR A 2 -0.85 -17.82 27.81
C THR A 2 -1.56 -18.79 26.88
N THR A 3 -2.44 -18.28 26.05
CA THR A 3 -3.14 -19.09 25.02
C THR A 3 -2.08 -19.62 24.05
N ARG A 4 -1.92 -20.92 24.00
CA ARG A 4 -0.88 -21.58 23.20
C ARG A 4 -1.37 -21.66 21.76
N VAL A 5 -0.71 -20.95 20.84
CA VAL A 5 -0.91 -21.10 19.40
C VAL A 5 -0.49 -22.52 19.02
N SER A 6 -1.43 -23.32 18.50
CA SER A 6 -1.24 -24.77 18.29
C SER A 6 -0.51 -25.11 16.98
N ALA A 7 -0.67 -24.28 15.95
CA ALA A 7 0.01 -24.42 14.66
C ALA A 7 0.79 -23.12 14.34
N PRO A 8 1.85 -23.17 13.52
CA PRO A 8 2.64 -22.00 13.23
C PRO A 8 1.83 -20.91 12.50
N ILE A 9 2.28 -19.67 12.65
CA ILE A 9 1.84 -18.49 11.89
C ILE A 9 2.59 -18.50 10.57
N ALA A 10 1.89 -18.47 9.43
CA ALA A 10 2.56 -18.33 8.14
C ALA A 10 2.74 -16.84 7.81
N ILE A 11 3.92 -16.46 7.36
CA ILE A 11 4.23 -15.12 6.84
C ILE A 11 4.52 -15.26 5.35
N VAL A 12 3.58 -14.86 4.50
CA VAL A 12 3.73 -14.90 3.04
C VAL A 12 4.42 -13.63 2.57
N ASP A 13 5.70 -13.72 2.23
CA ASP A 13 6.55 -12.57 1.90
C ASP A 13 7.70 -13.00 0.98
N GLU A 14 7.91 -12.26 -0.12
CA GLU A 14 9.05 -12.47 -1.03
C GLU A 14 10.23 -11.53 -0.73
N HIS A 15 9.98 -10.46 0.03
CA HIS A 15 11.03 -9.50 0.33
C HIS A 15 11.95 -10.01 1.44
N PRO A 16 13.29 -9.87 1.31
CA PRO A 16 14.22 -10.37 2.31
C PRO A 16 14.03 -9.71 3.69
N GLU A 17 13.67 -8.43 3.74
CA GLU A 17 13.74 -7.62 4.96
C GLU A 17 12.40 -7.05 5.44
N TRP A 18 11.37 -7.00 4.60
CA TRP A 18 10.11 -6.31 4.96
C TRP A 18 9.42 -6.86 6.20
N SER A 19 9.56 -8.14 6.44
CA SER A 19 8.98 -8.79 7.62
C SER A 19 9.94 -8.90 8.80
N SER A 20 11.15 -8.34 8.73
CA SER A 20 12.19 -8.52 9.76
C SER A 20 11.74 -8.05 11.15
N ARG A 21 11.09 -6.88 11.27
CA ARG A 21 10.57 -6.37 12.55
C ARG A 21 9.40 -7.19 13.06
N LEU A 22 8.50 -7.63 12.18
CA LEU A 22 7.42 -8.54 12.53
C LEU A 22 7.97 -9.87 13.07
N ILE A 23 8.95 -10.45 12.37
CA ILE A 23 9.60 -11.70 12.77
C ILE A 23 10.31 -11.53 14.12
N ALA A 24 11.03 -10.45 14.33
CA ALA A 24 11.69 -10.16 15.60
C ALA A 24 10.70 -10.11 16.77
N GLU A 25 9.52 -9.46 16.58
CA GLU A 25 8.49 -9.39 17.61
C GLU A 25 7.84 -10.77 17.86
N LEU A 26 7.59 -11.60 16.82
CA LEU A 26 7.11 -12.97 16.98
C LEU A 26 8.11 -13.85 17.76
N GLN A 27 9.41 -13.71 17.45
CA GLN A 27 10.50 -14.41 18.16
C GLN A 27 10.58 -14.00 19.64
N SER A 28 10.51 -12.68 19.92
CA SER A 28 10.56 -12.17 21.29
C SER A 28 9.46 -12.76 22.15
N ARG A 29 8.28 -13.02 21.55
CA ARG A 29 7.12 -13.65 22.21
C ARG A 29 7.11 -15.19 22.14
N ARG A 30 8.11 -15.80 21.51
CA ARG A 30 8.20 -17.24 21.31
C ARG A 30 6.96 -17.84 20.60
N LEU A 31 6.37 -17.07 19.67
CA LEU A 31 5.27 -17.54 18.83
C LEU A 31 5.85 -18.35 17.66
N PRO A 32 5.34 -19.56 17.38
CA PRO A 32 5.84 -20.37 16.27
C PRO A 32 5.40 -19.72 14.94
N PHE A 33 6.33 -19.56 14.01
CA PHE A 33 6.05 -19.02 12.67
C PHE A 33 6.88 -19.71 11.59
N GLU A 34 6.44 -19.57 10.34
CA GLU A 34 7.13 -20.00 9.13
C GLU A 34 7.05 -18.88 8.09
N LYS A 35 8.19 -18.51 7.48
CA LYS A 35 8.23 -17.58 6.35
C LYS A 35 8.06 -18.39 5.07
N ILE A 36 7.09 -18.00 4.24
CA ILE A 36 6.78 -18.57 2.93
C ILE A 36 7.22 -17.58 1.87
N ASP A 37 8.33 -17.89 1.19
CA ASP A 37 8.74 -17.13 0.01
C ASP A 37 7.89 -17.56 -1.19
N HIS A 38 6.86 -16.79 -1.49
CA HIS A 38 5.94 -17.07 -2.58
C HIS A 38 6.45 -16.66 -3.96
N SER A 39 7.68 -16.17 -4.07
CA SER A 39 8.37 -16.03 -5.36
C SER A 39 8.92 -17.38 -5.87
N ASN A 40 9.11 -18.34 -4.95
CA ASN A 40 9.56 -19.69 -5.24
C ASN A 40 8.78 -20.71 -4.41
N HIS A 41 7.50 -20.88 -4.69
CA HIS A 41 6.58 -21.69 -3.90
C HIS A 41 5.65 -22.52 -4.78
N ALA A 42 5.24 -23.68 -4.29
CA ALA A 42 4.23 -24.51 -4.89
C ALA A 42 3.28 -25.07 -3.83
N TYR A 43 2.01 -25.26 -4.17
CA TYR A 43 1.03 -25.96 -3.33
C TYR A 43 0.21 -26.95 -4.16
N ASP A 44 -0.23 -28.04 -3.51
CA ASP A 44 -1.17 -28.98 -4.12
C ASP A 44 -2.60 -28.62 -3.66
N PRO A 45 -3.51 -28.22 -4.56
CA PRO A 45 -4.91 -27.90 -4.20
C PRO A 45 -5.68 -29.06 -3.56
N ARG A 46 -5.20 -30.32 -3.71
CA ARG A 46 -5.77 -31.51 -3.07
C ARG A 46 -5.34 -31.69 -1.62
N ASP A 47 -4.24 -31.04 -1.19
CA ASP A 47 -3.86 -31.05 0.23
C ASP A 47 -4.78 -30.10 1.00
N ARG A 48 -5.76 -30.67 1.68
CA ARG A 48 -6.81 -29.95 2.41
C ARG A 48 -6.49 -29.78 3.90
N ARG A 49 -5.26 -30.03 4.33
CA ARG A 49 -4.85 -29.93 5.73
C ARG A 49 -4.56 -28.48 6.11
N PRO A 50 -5.26 -27.90 7.11
CA PRO A 50 -4.93 -26.57 7.60
C PRO A 50 -3.65 -26.62 8.44
N ARG A 51 -2.52 -26.28 7.85
CA ARG A 51 -1.19 -26.39 8.50
C ARG A 51 -0.86 -25.20 9.39
N TYR A 52 -1.54 -24.07 9.20
CA TYR A 52 -1.26 -22.81 9.88
C TYR A 52 -2.44 -22.36 10.73
N SER A 53 -2.15 -21.66 11.83
CA SER A 53 -3.18 -21.05 12.69
C SER A 53 -3.72 -19.75 12.10
N VAL A 54 -2.89 -19.02 11.37
CA VAL A 54 -3.19 -17.80 10.64
C VAL A 54 -2.15 -17.59 9.56
N VAL A 55 -2.54 -16.98 8.46
CA VAL A 55 -1.63 -16.49 7.41
C VAL A 55 -1.56 -14.98 7.49
N VAL A 56 -0.36 -14.41 7.54
CA VAL A 56 -0.11 -12.98 7.45
C VAL A 56 0.40 -12.69 6.04
N ASN A 57 -0.45 -12.02 5.26
CA ASN A 57 -0.12 -11.62 3.90
C ASN A 57 0.76 -10.38 3.90
N ARG A 58 1.98 -10.51 3.38
CA ARG A 58 2.95 -9.44 3.19
C ARG A 58 3.33 -9.27 1.72
N SER A 59 2.51 -9.78 0.80
CA SER A 59 2.73 -9.68 -0.65
C SER A 59 2.62 -8.23 -1.11
N SER A 60 3.70 -7.70 -1.67
CA SER A 60 3.75 -6.31 -2.12
C SER A 60 3.57 -6.18 -3.63
N PRO A 61 2.79 -5.20 -4.11
CA PRO A 61 2.69 -4.90 -5.53
C PRO A 61 4.01 -4.43 -6.16
N SER A 62 5.00 -4.03 -5.35
CA SER A 62 6.33 -3.66 -5.84
C SER A 62 7.26 -4.85 -6.15
N SER A 63 6.82 -6.10 -5.94
CA SER A 63 7.60 -7.32 -6.20
C SER A 63 8.13 -7.40 -7.64
N HIS A 64 7.38 -6.91 -8.64
CA HIS A 64 7.82 -6.88 -10.03
C HIS A 64 9.10 -6.07 -10.25
N ARG A 65 9.36 -5.06 -9.43
CA ARG A 65 10.59 -4.23 -9.51
C ARG A 65 11.83 -4.97 -9.01
N ARG A 66 11.63 -6.06 -8.25
CA ARG A 66 12.70 -6.96 -7.76
C ARG A 66 12.86 -8.22 -8.64
N GLY A 67 12.24 -8.24 -9.82
CA GLY A 67 12.26 -9.41 -10.72
C GLY A 67 11.21 -10.48 -10.40
N HIS A 68 10.37 -10.26 -9.39
CA HIS A 68 9.35 -11.21 -8.94
C HIS A 68 7.95 -10.86 -9.46
N GLY A 69 7.85 -10.53 -10.77
CA GLY A 69 6.57 -10.10 -11.38
C GLY A 69 5.46 -11.15 -11.32
N SER A 70 5.80 -12.44 -11.31
CA SER A 70 4.84 -13.53 -11.16
C SER A 70 4.08 -13.51 -9.83
N VAL A 71 4.69 -12.96 -8.78
CA VAL A 71 4.08 -12.82 -7.44
C VAL A 71 2.77 -12.04 -7.50
N LEU A 72 2.66 -11.03 -8.36
CA LEU A 72 1.44 -10.24 -8.53
C LEU A 72 0.20 -11.09 -8.87
N PHE A 73 0.43 -12.19 -9.57
CA PHE A 73 -0.62 -13.11 -10.03
C PHE A 73 -0.71 -14.35 -9.14
N TYR A 74 0.41 -14.84 -8.61
CA TYR A 74 0.47 -16.04 -7.79
C TYR A 74 -0.07 -15.84 -6.37
N ALA A 75 0.08 -14.65 -5.80
CA ALA A 75 -0.36 -14.38 -4.43
C ALA A 75 -1.88 -14.54 -4.26
N GLU A 76 -2.68 -14.09 -5.22
CA GLU A 76 -4.14 -14.16 -5.12
C GLU A 76 -4.68 -15.60 -5.04
N PRO A 77 -4.35 -16.53 -5.94
CA PRO A 77 -4.75 -17.94 -5.81
C PRO A 77 -4.16 -18.62 -4.57
N LEU A 78 -2.94 -18.29 -4.13
CA LEU A 78 -2.37 -18.82 -2.91
C LEU A 78 -3.15 -18.39 -1.66
N LEU A 79 -3.46 -17.10 -1.53
CA LEU A 79 -4.25 -16.60 -0.40
C LEU A 79 -5.66 -17.19 -0.41
N ASN A 80 -6.30 -17.26 -1.58
CA ASN A 80 -7.60 -17.91 -1.73
C ASN A 80 -7.56 -19.39 -1.34
N HIS A 81 -6.47 -20.10 -1.64
CA HIS A 81 -6.29 -21.48 -1.20
C HIS A 81 -6.29 -21.58 0.34
N TYR A 82 -5.56 -20.72 1.03
CA TYR A 82 -5.57 -20.70 2.51
C TYR A 82 -6.96 -20.36 3.07
N GLU A 83 -7.65 -19.36 2.51
CA GLU A 83 -9.02 -19.03 2.91
C GLU A 83 -9.98 -20.21 2.71
N ALA A 84 -9.86 -20.94 1.59
CA ALA A 84 -10.65 -22.14 1.30
C ALA A 84 -10.35 -23.34 2.22
N LEU A 85 -9.20 -23.33 2.90
CA LEU A 85 -8.87 -24.27 3.97
C LEU A 85 -9.46 -23.86 5.34
N GLY A 86 -10.15 -22.71 5.41
CA GLY A 86 -10.66 -22.13 6.65
C GLY A 86 -9.58 -21.47 7.52
N ILE A 87 -8.38 -21.24 6.97
CA ILE A 87 -7.30 -20.57 7.69
C ILE A 87 -7.56 -19.05 7.62
N PRO A 88 -7.59 -18.33 8.76
CA PRO A 88 -7.70 -16.87 8.74
C PRO A 88 -6.51 -16.24 8.00
N VAL A 89 -6.77 -15.27 7.13
CA VAL A 89 -5.73 -14.52 6.40
C VAL A 89 -5.80 -13.06 6.79
N ILE A 90 -4.74 -12.50 7.33
CA ILE A 90 -4.52 -11.08 7.62
C ILE A 90 -3.62 -10.51 6.52
N ASN A 91 -3.95 -9.57 5.87
CA ASN A 91 -4.98 -9.08 5.06
C ASN A 91 -5.47 -10.11 4.02
N PRO A 92 -6.76 -10.37 3.90
CA PRO A 92 -7.29 -11.41 3.01
C PRO A 92 -7.12 -11.10 1.53
N VAL A 93 -7.49 -12.06 0.68
CA VAL A 93 -7.42 -11.88 -0.78
C VAL A 93 -8.19 -10.64 -1.26
N ALA A 94 -9.31 -10.32 -0.62
CA ALA A 94 -10.09 -9.11 -0.91
C ALA A 94 -9.26 -7.83 -0.68
N ALA A 95 -8.53 -7.74 0.42
CA ALA A 95 -7.65 -6.61 0.72
C ALA A 95 -6.46 -6.54 -0.27
N TYR A 96 -5.90 -7.68 -0.66
CA TYR A 96 -4.80 -7.73 -1.63
C TYR A 96 -5.19 -7.17 -3.00
N ARG A 97 -6.46 -7.32 -3.42
CA ARG A 97 -6.96 -6.72 -4.65
C ARG A 97 -6.89 -5.20 -4.62
N PHE A 98 -7.23 -4.57 -3.50
CA PHE A 98 -7.08 -3.13 -3.32
C PHE A 98 -5.61 -2.70 -3.21
N GLU A 99 -4.78 -3.48 -2.52
CA GLU A 99 -3.34 -3.23 -2.43
C GLU A 99 -2.68 -3.12 -3.83
N LYS A 100 -3.03 -4.01 -4.74
CA LYS A 100 -2.43 -4.06 -6.07
C LYS A 100 -3.14 -3.22 -7.14
N SER A 101 -4.22 -2.48 -6.82
CA SER A 101 -4.99 -1.74 -7.84
C SER A 101 -5.45 -0.38 -7.36
N LYS A 102 -4.78 0.67 -7.87
CA LYS A 102 -5.19 2.06 -7.65
C LYS A 102 -6.52 2.40 -8.33
N ALA A 103 -6.88 1.69 -9.39
CA ALA A 103 -8.19 1.80 -10.03
C ALA A 103 -9.30 1.37 -9.09
N LEU A 104 -9.14 0.22 -8.38
CA LEU A 104 -10.11 -0.21 -7.37
C LEU A 104 -10.16 0.74 -6.18
N GLN A 105 -9.04 1.37 -5.81
CA GLN A 105 -9.01 2.38 -4.75
C GLN A 105 -9.81 3.63 -5.16
N ALA A 106 -9.66 4.12 -6.41
CA ALA A 106 -10.43 5.26 -6.92
C ALA A 106 -11.94 4.97 -6.91
N ASP A 107 -12.35 3.77 -7.36
CA ASP A 107 -13.74 3.32 -7.28
C ASP A 107 -14.25 3.22 -5.82
N LEU A 108 -13.38 2.78 -4.90
CA LEU A 108 -13.71 2.72 -3.47
C LEU A 108 -13.96 4.12 -2.88
N PHE A 109 -13.11 5.10 -3.21
CA PHE A 109 -13.29 6.49 -2.77
C PHE A 109 -14.62 7.05 -3.29
N GLU A 110 -14.93 6.85 -4.58
CA GLU A 110 -16.18 7.29 -5.19
C GLU A 110 -17.40 6.66 -4.50
N ARG A 111 -17.40 5.35 -4.35
CA ARG A 111 -18.54 4.62 -3.73
C ARG A 111 -18.82 5.02 -2.28
N LEU A 112 -17.78 5.44 -1.54
CA LEU A 112 -17.93 5.87 -0.15
C LEU A 112 -18.12 7.40 -0.02
N GLY A 113 -18.14 8.14 -1.13
CA GLY A 113 -18.25 9.59 -1.12
C GLY A 113 -17.08 10.29 -0.44
N VAL A 114 -15.88 9.66 -0.47
CA VAL A 114 -14.66 10.22 0.12
C VAL A 114 -13.97 11.06 -0.95
N PRO A 115 -13.64 12.35 -0.68
CA PRO A 115 -12.98 13.20 -1.67
C PRO A 115 -11.63 12.63 -2.10
N TYR A 116 -11.41 12.57 -3.42
CA TYR A 116 -10.17 12.11 -4.03
C TYR A 116 -9.87 12.96 -5.30
N PRO A 117 -8.61 13.06 -5.75
CA PRO A 117 -8.30 13.83 -6.95
C PRO A 117 -9.01 13.23 -8.16
N ARG A 118 -9.53 14.10 -9.06
CA ARG A 118 -10.17 13.64 -10.30
C ARG A 118 -9.26 12.63 -11.00
N THR A 119 -9.83 11.48 -11.35
CA THR A 119 -9.07 10.33 -11.85
C THR A 119 -9.81 9.68 -13.01
N VAL A 120 -9.07 9.29 -14.06
CA VAL A 120 -9.54 8.41 -15.13
C VAL A 120 -8.59 7.23 -15.26
N VAL A 121 -9.14 6.04 -15.32
CA VAL A 121 -8.41 4.78 -15.53
C VAL A 121 -8.36 4.48 -17.02
N PHE A 122 -7.19 4.09 -17.53
CA PHE A 122 -7.03 3.74 -18.95
C PHE A 122 -6.03 2.60 -19.15
N ASN A 123 -6.15 1.90 -20.27
CA ASN A 123 -5.32 0.75 -20.64
C ASN A 123 -4.65 0.90 -22.03
N HIS A 124 -4.69 2.09 -22.60
CA HIS A 124 -3.99 2.44 -23.81
C HIS A 124 -3.55 3.90 -23.78
N PRO A 125 -2.32 4.26 -24.16
CA PRO A 125 -1.81 5.64 -24.07
C PRO A 125 -2.70 6.68 -24.74
N ASP A 126 -3.30 6.39 -25.90
CA ASP A 126 -4.19 7.31 -26.62
C ASP A 126 -5.42 7.71 -25.80
N GLN A 127 -5.85 6.89 -24.85
CA GLN A 127 -6.99 7.20 -23.99
C GLN A 127 -6.63 8.27 -22.95
N ALA A 128 -5.36 8.37 -22.53
CA ALA A 128 -4.92 9.45 -21.63
C ALA A 128 -5.14 10.83 -22.26
N LEU A 129 -4.80 10.97 -23.55
CA LEU A 129 -4.99 12.24 -24.26
C LEU A 129 -6.47 12.60 -24.47
N LYS A 130 -7.32 11.60 -24.73
CA LYS A 130 -8.78 11.82 -24.81
C LYS A 130 -9.40 12.14 -23.46
N ALA A 131 -8.91 11.49 -22.41
CA ALA A 131 -9.42 11.66 -21.06
C ALA A 131 -9.04 13.00 -20.42
N VAL A 132 -7.92 13.61 -20.87
CA VAL A 132 -7.39 14.83 -20.24
C VAL A 132 -8.25 16.07 -20.49
N ASP A 133 -9.20 16.00 -21.44
CA ASP A 133 -10.12 17.10 -21.71
C ASP A 133 -10.95 17.41 -20.45
N GLY A 134 -10.87 18.65 -19.99
CA GLY A 134 -11.49 19.14 -18.78
C GLY A 134 -10.75 18.82 -17.48
N PHE A 135 -9.53 18.24 -17.53
CA PHE A 135 -8.63 18.18 -16.37
C PHE A 135 -7.92 19.52 -16.18
N ARG A 136 -7.67 19.85 -14.92
CA ARG A 136 -6.79 20.96 -14.56
C ARG A 136 -5.35 20.46 -14.52
N PHE A 137 -4.45 21.15 -15.20
CA PHE A 137 -3.01 20.88 -15.09
C PHE A 137 -2.42 21.56 -13.84
N PRO A 138 -1.36 20.96 -13.27
CA PRO A 138 -0.68 19.76 -13.71
C PRO A 138 -1.49 18.47 -13.45
N VAL A 139 -1.16 17.42 -14.23
CA VAL A 139 -1.69 16.08 -14.04
C VAL A 139 -0.56 15.10 -13.81
N VAL A 140 -0.86 13.95 -13.24
CA VAL A 140 0.06 12.80 -13.15
C VAL A 140 -0.51 11.60 -13.86
N VAL A 141 0.36 10.84 -14.50
CA VAL A 141 0.07 9.47 -14.91
C VAL A 141 0.80 8.54 -13.96
N LYS A 142 0.07 7.58 -13.40
CA LYS A 142 0.62 6.60 -12.47
C LYS A 142 0.19 5.18 -12.86
N PRO A 143 1.10 4.18 -12.81
CA PRO A 143 0.74 2.79 -13.01
C PRO A 143 -0.35 2.35 -12.02
N ASN A 144 -1.28 1.50 -12.47
CA ASN A 144 -2.28 0.92 -11.58
C ASN A 144 -1.63 0.04 -10.50
N VAL A 145 -0.70 -0.81 -10.89
CA VAL A 145 0.08 -1.67 -10.00
C VAL A 145 1.44 -1.03 -9.72
N GLY A 146 1.72 -0.75 -8.46
CA GLY A 146 3.00 -0.16 -8.07
C GLY A 146 3.02 0.26 -6.61
N GLY A 147 4.14 0.81 -6.17
CA GLY A 147 4.34 1.30 -4.81
C GLY A 147 5.49 2.30 -4.74
N SER A 148 5.63 3.02 -3.63
CA SER A 148 6.72 3.97 -3.35
C SER A 148 6.89 5.05 -4.43
N GLY A 149 5.80 5.51 -5.05
CA GLY A 149 5.83 6.55 -6.09
C GLY A 149 6.45 6.14 -7.43
N ALA A 150 6.79 4.86 -7.61
CA ALA A 150 7.47 4.39 -8.80
C ALA A 150 6.62 4.49 -10.06
N GLY A 151 7.20 5.01 -11.13
CA GLY A 151 6.55 5.14 -12.43
C GLY A 151 5.52 6.27 -12.49
N ILE A 152 5.40 7.12 -11.46
CA ILE A 152 4.57 8.31 -11.52
C ILE A 152 5.28 9.38 -12.34
N VAL A 153 4.61 9.90 -13.35
CA VAL A 153 5.12 10.98 -14.22
C VAL A 153 4.16 12.15 -14.16
N ARG A 154 4.69 13.36 -13.90
CA ARG A 154 3.94 14.61 -13.88
C ARG A 154 4.06 15.30 -15.25
N PHE A 155 2.96 15.89 -15.66
CA PHE A 155 2.85 16.72 -16.84
C PHE A 155 2.22 18.06 -16.46
N ASP A 156 2.92 19.15 -16.77
CA ASP A 156 2.45 20.50 -16.47
C ASP A 156 1.55 21.04 -17.60
N THR A 157 1.65 20.46 -18.80
CA THR A 157 0.85 20.85 -19.96
C THR A 157 0.34 19.64 -20.75
N ARG A 158 -0.72 19.85 -21.54
CA ARG A 158 -1.25 18.86 -22.49
C ARG A 158 -0.18 18.44 -23.52
N GLY A 159 0.61 19.41 -24.01
CA GLY A 159 1.66 19.13 -25.01
C GLY A 159 2.76 18.21 -24.47
N GLU A 160 3.12 18.33 -23.20
CA GLU A 160 4.07 17.40 -22.55
C GLU A 160 3.50 15.99 -22.47
N LEU A 161 2.24 15.84 -22.08
CA LEU A 161 1.57 14.54 -22.05
C LEU A 161 1.53 13.92 -23.45
N GLU A 162 1.15 14.68 -24.48
CA GLU A 162 1.07 14.22 -25.87
C GLU A 162 2.44 13.76 -26.38
N ALA A 163 3.49 14.52 -26.13
CA ALA A 163 4.86 14.16 -26.51
C ALA A 163 5.36 12.88 -25.82
N ALA A 164 4.88 12.60 -24.61
CA ALA A 164 5.28 11.43 -23.83
C ALA A 164 4.53 10.13 -24.19
N LEU A 165 3.38 10.19 -24.88
CA LEU A 165 2.54 9.03 -25.16
C LEU A 165 3.28 7.82 -25.76
N PRO A 166 4.22 7.97 -26.72
CA PRO A 166 4.90 6.82 -27.30
C PRO A 166 5.76 6.03 -26.32
N ALA A 167 6.19 6.65 -25.22
CA ALA A 167 7.03 6.05 -24.19
C ALA A 167 6.29 5.84 -22.86
N LEU A 168 4.97 6.10 -22.83
CA LEU A 168 4.19 6.06 -21.59
C LEU A 168 4.02 4.62 -21.09
N ALA A 169 4.63 4.31 -19.94
CA ALA A 169 4.53 3.00 -19.33
C ALA A 169 3.21 2.87 -18.52
N LEU A 170 2.43 1.81 -18.82
CA LEU A 170 1.16 1.54 -18.13
C LEU A 170 1.31 0.64 -16.89
N GLY A 171 2.52 0.14 -16.64
CA GLY A 171 2.73 -0.80 -15.54
C GLY A 171 2.52 -2.28 -15.94
N PRO A 172 2.70 -3.22 -14.98
CA PRO A 172 2.76 -4.65 -15.28
C PRO A 172 1.42 -5.28 -15.68
N ASP A 173 0.30 -4.63 -15.41
CA ASP A 173 -1.05 -5.07 -15.80
C ASP A 173 -1.60 -4.35 -17.02
N GLY A 174 -0.79 -3.52 -17.68
CA GLY A 174 -1.21 -2.74 -18.86
C GLY A 174 -2.22 -1.64 -18.54
N THR A 175 -2.33 -1.21 -17.27
CA THR A 175 -3.31 -0.21 -16.83
C THR A 175 -2.61 0.95 -16.10
N ALA A 176 -3.09 2.16 -16.32
CA ALA A 176 -2.63 3.36 -15.62
C ALA A 176 -3.81 4.29 -15.27
N LEU A 177 -3.53 5.27 -14.45
CA LEU A 177 -4.46 6.31 -14.04
C LEU A 177 -3.90 7.68 -14.47
N LEU A 178 -4.74 8.48 -15.12
CA LEU A 178 -4.56 9.93 -15.28
C LEU A 178 -5.26 10.58 -14.09
N GLN A 179 -4.54 11.39 -13.33
CA GLN A 179 -5.07 12.03 -12.11
C GLN A 179 -4.64 13.50 -12.03
N GLU A 180 -5.53 14.40 -11.57
CA GLU A 180 -5.15 15.76 -11.23
C GLU A 180 -4.07 15.76 -10.16
N PHE A 181 -3.01 16.54 -10.36
CA PHE A 181 -1.99 16.72 -9.34
C PHE A 181 -2.41 17.85 -8.41
N LEU A 182 -2.62 17.52 -7.15
CA LEU A 182 -2.96 18.50 -6.13
C LEU A 182 -1.72 18.88 -5.32
N GLU A 183 -1.43 20.18 -5.29
CA GLU A 183 -0.40 20.70 -4.39
C GLU A 183 -0.86 20.62 -2.95
N ALA A 184 -0.08 19.95 -2.13
CA ALA A 184 -0.38 19.81 -0.70
C ALA A 184 -0.03 21.08 0.06
N GLU A 185 -0.87 21.45 1.04
CA GLU A 185 -0.57 22.50 1.98
C GLU A 185 0.68 22.14 2.81
N GLY A 186 1.66 23.07 2.85
CA GLY A 186 2.93 22.84 3.54
C GLY A 186 3.73 21.67 2.98
N ASP A 187 3.51 21.28 1.71
CA ASP A 187 4.16 20.14 1.05
C ASP A 187 4.08 18.83 1.86
N ALA A 188 3.02 18.66 2.61
CA ALA A 188 2.85 17.56 3.54
C ALA A 188 1.67 16.66 3.16
N ILE A 189 1.84 15.38 3.46
CA ILE A 189 0.75 14.40 3.46
C ILE A 189 0.53 13.87 4.86
N VAL A 190 -0.62 13.29 5.08
CA VAL A 190 -0.96 12.57 6.31
C VAL A 190 -1.23 11.12 5.97
N ARG A 191 -0.62 10.22 6.75
CA ARG A 191 -0.89 8.78 6.69
C ARG A 191 -1.50 8.34 8.00
N ILE A 192 -2.70 7.75 7.92
CA ILE A 192 -3.44 7.18 9.04
C ILE A 192 -3.28 5.66 9.00
N GLU A 193 -2.73 5.08 10.06
CA GLU A 193 -2.63 3.63 10.22
C GLU A 193 -3.84 3.11 10.99
N VAL A 194 -4.40 2.02 10.45
CA VAL A 194 -5.57 1.32 11.01
C VAL A 194 -5.17 -0.13 11.29
N LEU A 195 -5.56 -0.63 12.44
CA LEU A 195 -5.37 -2.03 12.86
C LEU A 195 -6.67 -2.56 13.45
N ASP A 196 -7.15 -3.71 12.96
CA ASP A 196 -8.36 -4.37 13.48
C ASP A 196 -9.59 -3.43 13.48
N GLY A 197 -9.71 -2.63 12.41
CA GLY A 197 -10.80 -1.67 12.25
C GLY A 197 -10.77 -0.49 13.22
N ARG A 198 -9.62 -0.22 13.87
CA ARG A 198 -9.41 0.86 14.83
C ARG A 198 -8.24 1.74 14.40
N TYR A 199 -8.35 3.04 14.72
CA TYR A 199 -7.24 3.96 14.60
C TYR A 199 -6.05 3.49 15.44
N LEU A 200 -4.88 3.41 14.83
CA LEU A 200 -3.65 3.02 15.51
C LEU A 200 -2.77 4.26 15.80
N TYR A 201 -2.44 5.02 14.79
CA TYR A 201 -1.74 6.30 14.86
C TYR A 201 -1.83 7.03 13.51
N ALA A 202 -1.41 8.28 13.47
CA ALA A 202 -1.12 8.95 12.22
C ALA A 202 0.19 9.72 12.29
N ILE A 203 0.77 9.91 11.10
CA ILE A 203 1.97 10.70 10.87
C ILE A 203 1.73 11.73 9.79
N ARG A 204 2.39 12.87 9.94
CA ARG A 204 2.57 13.87 8.90
C ARG A 204 3.94 13.68 8.29
N ILE A 205 3.98 13.63 6.97
CA ILE A 205 5.19 13.45 6.19
C ILE A 205 5.35 14.69 5.33
N VAL A 206 6.41 15.46 5.57
CA VAL A 206 6.76 16.64 4.75
C VAL A 206 7.71 16.18 3.65
N ARG A 207 7.37 16.51 2.42
CA ARG A 207 8.22 16.20 1.27
C ARG A 207 9.42 17.11 1.22
N GLY A 208 10.62 16.54 1.16
CA GLY A 208 11.77 17.24 0.57
C GLY A 208 11.57 17.36 -0.96
N ALA A 209 12.32 18.26 -1.61
CA ALA A 209 12.13 18.62 -3.02
C ALA A 209 11.81 17.43 -3.95
N ALA A 210 10.73 17.57 -4.73
CA ALA A 210 10.37 16.83 -5.96
C ALA A 210 10.25 15.30 -5.92
N SER A 211 10.16 14.62 -4.77
CA SER A 211 10.01 13.15 -4.73
C SER A 211 8.55 12.72 -4.59
N PHE A 212 8.13 11.71 -5.40
CA PHE A 212 6.87 10.98 -5.22
C PHE A 212 7.00 9.79 -4.25
N ASN A 213 8.21 9.44 -3.84
CA ASN A 213 8.43 8.40 -2.83
C ASN A 213 8.19 8.98 -1.43
N LEU A 214 7.05 8.64 -0.84
CA LEU A 214 6.62 9.08 0.48
C LEU A 214 6.57 7.91 1.48
N CYS A 215 7.23 6.79 1.16
CA CYS A 215 7.27 5.65 2.05
C CYS A 215 8.11 5.98 3.30
N PRO A 216 7.51 6.00 4.50
CA PRO A 216 8.20 6.35 5.73
C PRO A 216 8.99 5.19 6.34
N ALA A 217 9.04 4.01 5.69
CA ALA A 217 9.75 2.84 6.18
C ALA A 217 11.16 2.75 5.57
N ASP A 218 12.15 2.37 6.35
CA ASP A 218 13.57 2.24 5.95
C ASP A 218 13.76 1.33 4.74
N VAL A 219 12.93 0.28 4.64
CA VAL A 219 13.04 -0.76 3.60
C VAL A 219 12.44 -0.37 2.25
N CYS A 220 11.83 0.82 2.13
CA CYS A 220 11.26 1.32 0.88
C CYS A 220 12.28 1.99 -0.04
N GLN A 221 13.56 1.98 0.29
CA GLN A 221 14.60 2.52 -0.56
C GLN A 221 14.87 1.57 -1.74
N VAL A 222 14.25 1.89 -2.87
CA VAL A 222 14.45 1.14 -4.12
C VAL A 222 15.38 1.96 -5.01
N PRO A 223 16.33 1.32 -5.73
CA PRO A 223 17.15 2.04 -6.71
C PRO A 223 16.29 2.83 -7.71
N ALA A 224 16.70 4.03 -8.05
CA ALA A 224 15.99 4.90 -8.98
C ALA A 224 15.77 4.20 -10.34
N PRO A 225 14.58 4.34 -10.97
CA PRO A 225 14.35 3.81 -12.31
C PRO A 225 15.23 4.56 -13.32
N THR A 226 15.59 3.87 -14.40
CA THR A 226 16.31 4.48 -15.54
C THR A 226 15.51 5.67 -16.07
N PRO A 227 16.14 6.86 -16.26
CA PRO A 227 15.44 8.05 -16.72
C PRO A 227 14.77 7.81 -18.08
N VAL A 228 13.49 8.14 -18.19
CA VAL A 228 12.79 8.26 -19.49
C VAL A 228 13.13 9.65 -20.06
N ALA A 229 13.58 9.69 -21.31
CA ALA A 229 13.93 10.95 -21.95
C ALA A 229 12.72 11.90 -21.98
N GLY A 230 12.88 13.09 -21.41
CA GLY A 230 11.85 14.15 -21.36
C GLY A 230 11.06 14.24 -20.05
N ALA A 231 11.25 13.33 -19.07
CA ALA A 231 10.66 13.44 -17.76
C ALA A 231 11.66 14.06 -16.77
N CYS A 232 11.21 14.92 -15.86
CA CYS A 232 12.05 15.39 -14.76
C CYS A 232 12.45 14.19 -13.91
N PRO A 233 13.76 13.86 -13.78
CA PRO A 233 14.21 12.78 -12.92
C PRO A 233 13.89 13.14 -11.47
N VAL A 234 13.22 12.25 -10.77
CA VAL A 234 13.03 12.36 -9.34
C VAL A 234 14.17 11.58 -8.67
N ASP A 235 15.32 12.24 -8.59
CA ASP A 235 16.55 11.67 -8.03
C ASP A 235 16.94 12.40 -6.76
N ALA A 236 16.83 11.74 -5.67
CA ALA A 236 17.66 11.65 -4.46
C ALA A 236 16.79 11.07 -3.33
N PRO A 237 17.31 10.31 -2.37
CA PRO A 237 16.57 10.02 -1.14
C PRO A 237 16.32 11.37 -0.44
N ALA A 238 15.12 11.91 -0.63
CA ALA A 238 14.69 13.08 0.11
C ALA A 238 14.66 12.67 1.58
N THR A 239 15.34 13.43 2.43
CA THR A 239 15.14 13.32 3.87
C THR A 239 13.69 13.67 4.17
N LEU A 240 12.87 12.65 4.42
CA LEU A 240 11.48 12.86 4.81
C LEU A 240 11.47 13.33 6.27
N GLU A 241 10.84 14.46 6.52
CA GLU A 241 10.52 14.86 7.89
C GLU A 241 9.21 14.18 8.28
N VAL A 242 9.29 13.25 9.24
CA VAL A 242 8.14 12.45 9.70
C VAL A 242 7.87 12.81 11.16
N THR A 243 6.65 13.26 11.44
CA THR A 243 6.21 13.61 12.79
C THR A 243 4.88 12.94 13.12
N ARG A 244 4.68 12.63 14.41
CA ARG A 244 3.35 12.21 14.89
C ARG A 244 2.34 13.32 14.64
N PHE A 245 1.14 12.93 14.21
CA PHE A 245 0.06 13.86 13.91
C PHE A 245 -1.27 13.36 14.45
N GLU A 246 -2.12 14.29 14.88
CA GLU A 246 -3.49 13.97 15.32
C GLU A 246 -4.47 14.48 14.24
N PRO A 247 -4.97 13.58 13.36
CA PRO A 247 -5.88 13.98 12.30
C PRO A 247 -7.29 14.31 12.85
N PRO A 248 -8.07 15.13 12.12
CA PRO A 248 -9.47 15.36 12.46
C PRO A 248 -10.25 14.04 12.56
N ALA A 249 -11.19 13.97 13.51
CA ALA A 249 -11.98 12.76 13.76
C ALA A 249 -12.70 12.24 12.53
N GLU A 250 -13.15 13.14 11.64
CA GLU A 250 -13.75 12.79 10.36
C GLU A 250 -12.78 12.05 9.43
N ALA A 251 -11.52 12.50 9.33
CA ALA A 251 -10.51 11.83 8.50
C ALA A 251 -10.19 10.42 9.06
N VAL A 252 -10.15 10.26 10.38
CA VAL A 252 -10.02 8.95 11.03
C VAL A 252 -11.20 8.05 10.70
N ALA A 253 -12.43 8.57 10.79
CA ALA A 253 -13.64 7.82 10.47
C ALA A 253 -13.66 7.37 8.99
N GLN A 254 -13.25 8.26 8.08
CA GLN A 254 -13.12 7.94 6.64
C GLN A 254 -12.06 6.86 6.40
N ALA A 255 -10.89 6.94 7.03
CA ALA A 255 -9.84 5.93 6.91
C ALA A 255 -10.31 4.55 7.43
N ILE A 256 -11.02 4.51 8.56
CA ILE A 256 -11.62 3.27 9.09
C ILE A 256 -12.70 2.72 8.15
N ALA A 257 -13.53 3.58 7.55
CA ALA A 257 -14.56 3.16 6.60
C ALA A 257 -13.92 2.57 5.33
N LEU A 258 -12.86 3.20 4.80
CA LEU A 258 -12.11 2.74 3.64
C LEU A 258 -11.47 1.37 3.90
N THR A 259 -10.74 1.22 5.00
CA THR A 259 -10.07 -0.06 5.34
C THR A 259 -11.08 -1.17 5.57
N ARG A 260 -12.20 -0.88 6.23
CA ARG A 260 -13.29 -1.86 6.43
C ARG A 260 -13.92 -2.31 5.12
N ALA A 261 -14.26 -1.36 4.22
CA ALA A 261 -14.87 -1.68 2.93
C ALA A 261 -13.92 -2.43 1.99
N ALA A 262 -12.60 -2.21 2.13
CA ALA A 262 -11.56 -2.94 1.43
C ALA A 262 -11.14 -4.26 2.12
N SER A 263 -11.77 -4.64 3.24
CA SER A 263 -11.41 -5.81 4.05
C SER A 263 -9.96 -5.79 4.58
N ILE A 264 -9.41 -4.61 4.82
CA ILE A 264 -8.04 -4.43 5.30
C ILE A 264 -8.02 -4.50 6.83
N ASP A 265 -7.34 -5.50 7.37
CA ASP A 265 -7.17 -5.68 8.82
C ASP A 265 -6.09 -4.76 9.40
N VAL A 266 -5.01 -4.56 8.63
CA VAL A 266 -3.89 -3.68 8.97
C VAL A 266 -3.45 -2.93 7.72
N GLY A 267 -3.40 -1.60 7.79
CA GLY A 267 -3.01 -0.80 6.63
C GLY A 267 -3.00 0.69 6.89
N GLY A 268 -2.39 1.41 5.95
CA GLY A 268 -2.27 2.86 5.97
C GLY A 268 -3.12 3.52 4.88
N VAL A 269 -3.80 4.59 5.23
CA VAL A 269 -4.59 5.41 4.30
C VAL A 269 -3.97 6.80 4.22
N GLU A 270 -3.72 7.27 2.99
CA GLU A 270 -3.03 8.54 2.76
C GLU A 270 -3.97 9.61 2.21
N TYR A 271 -3.85 10.81 2.77
CA TYR A 271 -4.52 12.00 2.25
C TYR A 271 -3.59 13.22 2.27
N LEU A 272 -3.94 14.22 1.47
CA LEU A 272 -3.38 15.55 1.53
C LEU A 272 -4.49 16.60 1.75
N VAL A 273 -4.11 17.77 2.24
CA VAL A 273 -4.96 18.98 2.21
C VAL A 273 -4.52 19.79 0.98
N SER A 274 -5.45 20.05 0.08
CA SER A 274 -5.14 20.80 -1.15
C SER A 274 -4.91 22.27 -0.82
N ARG A 275 -3.79 22.83 -1.31
CA ARG A 275 -3.45 24.26 -1.19
C ARG A 275 -4.48 25.14 -1.89
N ALA A 276 -5.17 24.63 -2.90
CA ALA A 276 -6.07 25.41 -3.73
C ALA A 276 -7.42 25.68 -3.07
N ASP A 277 -7.94 24.76 -2.27
CA ASP A 277 -9.29 24.83 -1.71
C ASP A 277 -9.39 24.44 -0.22
N GLY A 278 -8.28 24.04 0.39
CA GLY A 278 -8.25 23.62 1.80
C GLY A 278 -8.97 22.30 2.09
N GLN A 279 -9.41 21.56 1.06
CA GLN A 279 -10.10 20.29 1.24
C GLN A 279 -9.12 19.12 1.37
N ARG A 280 -9.55 18.07 2.07
CA ARG A 280 -8.84 16.79 2.15
C ARG A 280 -9.15 15.93 0.96
N TYR A 281 -8.11 15.34 0.36
CA TYR A 281 -8.22 14.38 -0.74
C TYR A 281 -7.45 13.13 -0.42
N PHE A 282 -8.15 12.00 -0.36
CA PHE A 282 -7.54 10.67 -0.19
C PHE A 282 -7.04 10.18 -1.54
N TYR A 283 -5.87 9.51 -1.57
CA TYR A 283 -5.29 9.13 -2.85
C TYR A 283 -4.56 7.78 -2.85
N ASP A 284 -4.33 7.17 -1.68
CA ASP A 284 -3.69 5.86 -1.57
C ASP A 284 -4.18 5.08 -0.34
N VAL A 285 -4.34 3.77 -0.52
CA VAL A 285 -4.72 2.82 0.53
C VAL A 285 -3.77 1.64 0.46
N ASN A 286 -3.00 1.41 1.53
CA ASN A 286 -1.94 0.42 1.58
C ASN A 286 -2.29 -0.68 2.57
N ALA A 287 -2.49 -1.92 2.09
CA ALA A 287 -2.75 -3.08 2.93
C ALA A 287 -1.46 -3.81 3.36
N THR A 288 -0.28 -3.35 2.94
CA THR A 288 1.01 -3.94 3.30
C THR A 288 1.85 -2.94 4.09
N SER A 289 1.32 -2.45 5.23
CA SER A 289 2.05 -1.46 6.02
C SER A 289 3.29 -2.06 6.70
N ASN A 290 4.42 -1.35 6.59
CA ASN A 290 5.65 -1.60 7.35
C ASN A 290 5.77 -0.64 8.54
N PHE A 291 4.73 0.16 8.79
CA PHE A 291 4.71 1.22 9.77
C PHE A 291 5.83 2.26 9.56
N VAL A 292 5.90 3.24 10.42
CA VAL A 292 6.94 4.26 10.35
C VAL A 292 8.28 3.72 10.89
N ALA A 293 9.36 4.09 10.21
CA ALA A 293 10.72 3.86 10.70
C ALA A 293 10.92 4.55 12.07
N ASP A 294 11.74 3.94 12.91
CA ASP A 294 12.01 4.43 14.27
C ASP A 294 10.74 4.82 15.05
N ALA A 295 9.69 4.00 14.90
CA ALA A 295 8.39 4.25 15.52
C ALA A 295 8.45 4.61 17.01
N PRO A 296 9.32 4.00 17.86
CA PRO A 296 9.45 4.39 19.24
C PRO A 296 9.84 5.85 19.44
N ALA A 297 10.72 6.41 18.61
CA ALA A 297 11.10 7.82 18.67
C ALA A 297 10.00 8.75 18.16
N VAL A 298 9.35 8.38 17.03
CA VAL A 298 8.31 9.21 16.39
C VAL A 298 6.99 9.15 17.15
N LEU A 299 6.59 7.97 17.63
CA LEU A 299 5.26 7.70 18.17
C LEU A 299 5.22 7.53 19.69
N GLY A 300 6.36 7.18 20.32
CA GLY A 300 6.44 6.78 21.73
C GLY A 300 6.08 5.31 21.98
N PHE A 301 5.80 4.51 20.94
CA PHE A 301 5.52 3.08 21.05
C PHE A 301 5.90 2.33 19.77
N ASP A 302 6.01 1.00 19.84
CA ASP A 302 6.26 0.14 18.68
C ASP A 302 4.95 -0.48 18.16
N PRO A 303 4.47 -0.12 16.95
CA PRO A 303 3.22 -0.62 16.38
C PRO A 303 3.25 -2.12 16.03
N PHE A 304 4.43 -2.74 15.93
CA PHE A 304 4.51 -4.19 15.77
C PHE A 304 4.01 -4.96 17.00
N LYS A 305 4.07 -4.38 18.20
CA LYS A 305 3.53 -5.00 19.41
C LYS A 305 2.02 -5.23 19.34
N PRO A 306 1.16 -4.19 19.13
CA PRO A 306 -0.28 -4.41 18.96
C PRO A 306 -0.60 -5.21 17.69
N PHE A 307 0.22 -5.15 16.63
CA PHE A 307 0.02 -5.98 15.45
C PHE A 307 0.22 -7.47 15.77
N VAL A 308 1.27 -7.84 16.50
CA VAL A 308 1.48 -9.23 16.94
C VAL A 308 0.43 -9.68 17.96
N ASP A 309 -0.07 -8.77 18.83
CA ASP A 309 -1.23 -9.07 19.70
C ASP A 309 -2.46 -9.44 18.87
N PHE A 310 -2.74 -8.70 17.80
CA PHE A 310 -3.83 -8.98 16.86
C PHE A 310 -3.63 -10.34 16.17
N ILE A 311 -2.43 -10.60 15.62
CA ILE A 311 -2.10 -11.88 14.97
C ILE A 311 -2.30 -13.05 15.93
N ALA A 312 -1.79 -12.97 17.17
CA ALA A 312 -1.91 -14.01 18.18
C ALA A 312 -3.39 -14.27 18.57
N ARG A 313 -4.20 -13.21 18.66
CA ARG A 313 -5.63 -13.31 18.94
C ARG A 313 -6.36 -14.03 17.79
N VAL A 314 -6.07 -13.67 16.53
CA VAL A 314 -6.66 -14.31 15.35
C VAL A 314 -6.21 -15.79 15.25
N ALA A 315 -4.93 -16.07 15.49
CA ALA A 315 -4.38 -17.43 15.49
C ALA A 315 -5.05 -18.35 16.52
N THR A 316 -5.56 -17.77 17.61
CA THR A 316 -6.18 -18.54 18.70
C THR A 316 -7.70 -18.67 18.52
N ASN A 317 -8.37 -17.58 18.13
CA ASN A 317 -9.83 -17.46 18.19
C ASN A 317 -10.48 -17.33 16.81
N GLY A 318 -9.70 -17.27 15.73
CA GLY A 318 -10.18 -16.91 14.40
C GLY A 318 -10.49 -15.40 14.26
N LYS A 319 -10.86 -14.99 13.05
CA LYS A 319 -11.46 -13.66 12.81
C LYS A 319 -12.92 -13.67 13.28
N ARG A 320 -13.33 -12.57 13.85
CA ARG A 320 -14.75 -12.33 14.18
C ARG A 320 -15.47 -11.74 12.97
#